data_40d6c46c7b1457ab56ff0c78fdacca44
#
_entry.id   40d6c46c7b1457ab56ff0c78fdacca44
#
_cell.length_a   1.000
_cell.length_b   1.000
_cell.length_c   1.000
_cell.angle_alpha   90.00
_cell.angle_beta   90.00
_cell.angle_gamma   90.00
#
_symmetry.space_group_name_H-M   'P 1'
#
loop_
_entity.id
_entity.type
_entity.pdbx_description
1 polymer ?
#
loop_
_entity_poly.entity_id
_entity_poly.type
_entity_poly.pdbx_seq_one_letter_code
_entity_poly.pdbx_strand_id
1 'polypeptide(L)'
;GNEIPECGNKLDVQMGKKIADKIRSLDDTRYVTNSVNFVLSIQDRMGEIMAGMAAENTQEVQKKEEASGAEQQEINSMMTDFAAFMDRIVAGETAGKATEEAFGQVDIAGYNYAACRYESDREKYPDRIIVGSETTPQSLDMNWPLVEKYSNVIGDFSWTAWDYLGEAGIGKITYGEKKGMEFYAPYPYKAA
;
A
#
# COMPACT_ATOMS: atom_id res chain seq x y z
N GLY A 1 11.29 2.24 12.74
CA GLY A 1 11.13 1.11 11.85
C GLY A 1 10.33 1.51 10.64
N ASN A 2 10.80 1.08 9.52
CA ASN A 2 10.03 1.13 8.30
C ASN A 2 8.85 0.20 8.54
N GLU A 3 7.76 0.30 7.99
CA GLU A 3 6.56 -0.51 8.15
C GLU A 3 6.37 -1.16 9.53
N ILE A 4 5.26 -0.92 10.13
CA ILE A 4 4.78 -1.70 11.25
C ILE A 4 3.72 -2.63 10.65
N PRO A 5 4.03 -3.93 10.43
CA PRO A 5 3.04 -4.89 10.01
C PRO A 5 1.99 -5.06 11.10
N GLU A 6 0.80 -5.46 10.75
CA GLU A 6 -0.25 -5.78 11.71
C GLU A 6 -0.64 -4.62 12.64
N CYS A 7 -0.65 -3.37 12.14
CA CYS A 7 -1.01 -2.20 12.94
C CYS A 7 -2.40 -2.30 13.63
N GLY A 8 -3.26 -3.20 13.17
CA GLY A 8 -4.49 -3.59 13.85
C GLY A 8 -4.27 -4.47 15.09
N ASN A 9 -3.06 -4.98 15.29
CA ASN A 9 -2.69 -5.73 16.47
C ASN A 9 -2.37 -4.78 17.64
N LYS A 10 -2.93 -5.05 18.82
CA LYS A 10 -2.72 -4.21 20.00
C LYS A 10 -1.25 -4.04 20.41
N LEU A 11 -0.41 -5.06 20.19
CA LEU A 11 1.02 -5.00 20.53
C LEU A 11 1.77 -4.01 19.64
N ASP A 12 1.47 -4.02 18.35
CA ASP A 12 2.14 -3.14 17.38
C ASP A 12 1.72 -1.69 17.56
N VAL A 13 0.43 -1.45 17.80
CA VAL A 13 -0.10 -0.13 18.13
C VAL A 13 0.51 0.40 19.44
N GLN A 14 0.61 -0.44 20.48
CA GLN A 14 1.24 -0.05 21.74
C GLN A 14 2.74 0.24 21.58
N MET A 15 3.44 -0.53 20.75
CA MET A 15 4.85 -0.31 20.48
C MET A 15 5.04 1.00 19.69
N GLY A 16 4.23 1.24 18.66
CA GLY A 16 4.22 2.49 17.90
C GLY A 16 4.04 3.70 18.80
N LYS A 17 3.09 3.64 19.74
CA LYS A 17 2.89 4.69 20.74
C LYS A 17 4.14 4.94 21.60
N LYS A 18 4.73 3.87 22.14
CA LYS A 18 5.96 3.99 22.95
C LYS A 18 7.12 4.63 22.16
N ILE A 19 7.26 4.29 20.89
CA ILE A 19 8.27 4.88 20.03
C ILE A 19 8.00 6.36 19.80
N ALA A 20 6.77 6.74 19.43
CA ALA A 20 6.37 8.12 19.23
C ALA A 20 6.55 8.96 20.50
N ASP A 21 6.10 8.46 21.66
CA ASP A 21 6.26 9.13 22.94
C ASP A 21 7.76 9.30 23.30
N LYS A 22 8.57 8.28 23.01
CA LYS A 22 10.02 8.37 23.24
C LYS A 22 10.69 9.39 22.35
N ILE A 23 10.33 9.45 21.06
CA ILE A 23 10.84 10.48 20.14
C ILE A 23 10.50 11.86 20.66
N ARG A 24 9.24 12.13 20.99
CA ARG A 24 8.78 13.43 21.52
C ARG A 24 9.45 13.80 22.85
N SER A 25 9.78 12.83 23.67
CA SER A 25 10.52 13.06 24.94
C SER A 25 11.97 13.50 24.72
N LEU A 26 12.53 13.23 23.54
CA LEU A 26 13.91 13.58 23.20
C LEU A 26 13.98 14.84 22.33
N ASP A 27 12.99 15.04 21.47
CA ASP A 27 12.87 16.20 20.58
C ASP A 27 11.38 16.47 20.29
N ASP A 28 10.86 17.54 20.84
CA ASP A 28 9.49 18.02 20.65
C ASP A 28 9.36 19.10 19.57
N THR A 29 10.46 19.41 18.87
CA THR A 29 10.52 20.45 17.84
C THR A 29 10.17 19.99 16.44
N ARG A 30 10.03 18.66 16.24
CA ARG A 30 9.73 18.04 14.95
C ARG A 30 8.50 17.16 15.00
N TYR A 31 7.77 17.15 13.89
CA TYR A 31 6.63 16.27 13.72
C TYR A 31 7.07 14.80 13.62
N VAL A 32 6.27 13.92 14.21
CA VAL A 32 6.47 12.48 14.18
C VAL A 32 5.57 11.87 13.11
N THR A 33 6.12 11.01 12.29
CA THR A 33 5.39 10.21 11.31
C THR A 33 5.64 8.71 11.53
N ASN A 34 4.78 7.91 10.99
CA ASN A 34 4.96 6.46 10.84
C ASN A 34 4.93 6.07 9.36
N SER A 35 5.11 4.78 9.07
CA SER A 35 4.96 4.21 7.74
C SER A 35 4.13 2.95 7.88
N VAL A 36 2.88 3.01 7.49
CA VAL A 36 1.92 1.93 7.72
C VAL A 36 1.47 1.31 6.41
N ASN A 37 1.67 0.00 6.28
CA ASN A 37 1.17 -0.78 5.17
C ASN A 37 -0.22 -1.32 5.50
N PHE A 38 -1.23 -0.88 4.76
CA PHE A 38 -2.62 -1.25 4.99
C PHE A 38 -2.90 -2.73 4.78
N VAL A 39 -2.24 -3.35 3.80
CA VAL A 39 -2.41 -4.79 3.52
C VAL A 39 -1.85 -5.63 4.65
N LEU A 40 -0.65 -5.31 5.11
CA LEU A 40 -0.03 -6.01 6.24
C LEU A 40 -0.82 -5.83 7.53
N SER A 41 -1.49 -4.70 7.69
CA SER A 41 -2.34 -4.40 8.87
C SER A 41 -3.62 -5.24 8.95
N ILE A 42 -4.01 -5.90 7.87
CA ILE A 42 -5.19 -6.77 7.78
C ILE A 42 -4.84 -8.19 7.32
N GLN A 43 -3.58 -8.56 7.39
CA GLN A 43 -3.07 -9.83 6.88
C GLN A 43 -3.81 -11.04 7.50
N ASP A 44 -4.12 -11.00 8.78
CA ASP A 44 -4.86 -12.02 9.51
C ASP A 44 -6.32 -12.18 9.02
N ARG A 45 -6.89 -11.12 8.44
CA ARG A 45 -8.27 -11.10 7.90
C ARG A 45 -8.34 -11.25 6.38
N MET A 46 -7.20 -11.39 5.72
CA MET A 46 -7.14 -11.42 4.26
C MET A 46 -8.01 -12.56 3.67
N GLY A 47 -8.03 -13.73 4.31
CA GLY A 47 -8.87 -14.85 3.89
C GLY A 47 -10.37 -14.54 3.89
N GLU A 48 -10.86 -13.84 4.91
CA GLU A 48 -12.26 -13.41 5.01
C GLU A 48 -12.60 -12.35 3.97
N ILE A 49 -11.70 -11.39 3.77
CA ILE A 49 -11.86 -10.32 2.77
C ILE A 49 -11.93 -10.92 1.36
N MET A 50 -11.01 -11.83 1.03
CA MET A 50 -10.98 -12.51 -0.26
C MET A 50 -12.23 -13.35 -0.50
N ALA A 51 -12.71 -14.06 0.52
CA ALA A 51 -13.95 -14.84 0.41
C ALA A 51 -15.18 -13.95 0.19
N GLY A 52 -15.25 -12.81 0.88
CA GLY A 52 -16.31 -11.82 0.68
C GLY A 52 -16.33 -11.24 -0.73
N MET A 53 -15.17 -10.81 -1.23
CA MET A 53 -15.03 -10.28 -2.59
C MET A 53 -15.31 -11.33 -3.68
N ALA A 54 -14.94 -12.59 -3.45
CA ALA A 54 -15.27 -13.68 -4.38
C ALA A 54 -16.77 -13.94 -4.45
N ALA A 55 -17.49 -13.85 -3.32
CA ALA A 55 -18.93 -14.00 -3.28
C ALA A 55 -19.64 -12.86 -4.04
N GLU A 56 -19.19 -11.62 -3.91
CA GLU A 56 -19.70 -10.47 -4.67
C GLU A 56 -19.43 -10.63 -6.18
N ASN A 57 -18.23 -11.05 -6.55
CA ASN A 57 -17.82 -11.24 -7.95
C ASN A 57 -18.62 -12.35 -8.65
N THR A 58 -18.98 -13.41 -7.92
CA THR A 58 -19.83 -14.49 -8.47
C THR A 58 -21.21 -13.97 -8.86
N GLN A 59 -21.76 -12.98 -8.17
CA GLN A 59 -23.04 -12.35 -8.53
C GLN A 59 -22.92 -11.41 -9.75
N GLU A 60 -21.77 -10.78 -9.95
CA GLU A 60 -21.51 -9.92 -11.12
C GLU A 60 -21.16 -10.73 -12.36
N VAL A 61 -20.38 -11.82 -12.22
CA VAL A 61 -20.00 -12.71 -13.34
C VAL A 61 -21.22 -13.41 -13.91
N GLN A 62 -22.15 -13.88 -13.07
CA GLN A 62 -23.40 -14.47 -13.55
C GLN A 62 -24.24 -13.50 -14.39
N LYS A 63 -24.05 -12.18 -14.23
CA LYS A 63 -24.68 -11.15 -15.07
C LYS A 63 -23.90 -10.84 -16.35
N LYS A 64 -22.61 -11.17 -16.42
CA LYS A 64 -21.73 -10.86 -17.56
C LYS A 64 -21.47 -12.05 -18.50
N GLU A 65 -21.62 -13.29 -18.06
CA GLU A 65 -21.39 -14.47 -18.89
C GLU A 65 -22.39 -14.62 -20.07
N GLU A 66 -23.46 -13.84 -20.08
CA GLU A 66 -24.37 -13.75 -21.24
C GLU A 66 -23.83 -12.85 -22.38
N ALA A 67 -22.67 -12.24 -22.29
CA ALA A 67 -22.29 -11.13 -23.15
C ALA A 67 -20.88 -11.13 -23.81
N SER A 68 -19.98 -12.10 -23.63
CA SER A 68 -18.75 -12.07 -24.46
C SER A 68 -17.90 -13.35 -24.45
N GLY A 69 -17.37 -13.70 -25.63
CA GLY A 69 -16.43 -14.77 -25.84
C GLY A 69 -15.03 -14.47 -25.30
N ALA A 70 -14.33 -15.51 -24.88
CA ALA A 70 -13.01 -15.46 -24.28
C ALA A 70 -11.94 -14.95 -25.27
N GLU A 71 -11.38 -13.80 -25.00
CA GLU A 71 -10.13 -13.36 -25.59
C GLU A 71 -9.00 -13.46 -24.57
N GLN A 72 -7.83 -13.80 -25.06
CA GLN A 72 -6.60 -14.03 -24.33
C GLN A 72 -6.18 -12.73 -23.63
N GLN A 73 -6.31 -12.68 -22.29
CA GLN A 73 -5.88 -11.54 -21.50
C GLN A 73 -4.35 -11.42 -21.52
N GLU A 74 -3.84 -10.30 -21.97
CA GLU A 74 -2.41 -9.99 -21.92
C GLU A 74 -1.93 -9.84 -20.47
N ILE A 75 -0.66 -10.16 -20.21
CA ILE A 75 -0.04 -10.09 -18.86
C ILE A 75 -0.20 -8.70 -18.24
N ASN A 76 -0.17 -7.64 -19.05
CA ASN A 76 -0.39 -6.27 -18.59
C ASN A 76 -1.79 -6.04 -18.01
N SER A 77 -2.82 -6.67 -18.58
CA SER A 77 -4.19 -6.57 -18.02
C SER A 77 -4.29 -7.29 -16.69
N MET A 78 -3.63 -8.44 -16.53
CA MET A 78 -3.60 -9.17 -15.24
C MET A 78 -2.92 -8.38 -14.14
N MET A 79 -1.83 -7.67 -14.44
CA MET A 79 -1.13 -6.81 -13.46
C MET A 79 -1.98 -5.59 -13.08
N THR A 80 -2.67 -4.98 -14.06
CA THR A 80 -3.60 -3.87 -13.82
C THR A 80 -4.79 -4.33 -12.98
N ASP A 81 -5.36 -5.49 -13.30
CA ASP A 81 -6.47 -6.08 -12.55
C ASP A 81 -6.06 -6.41 -11.10
N PHE A 82 -4.83 -6.90 -10.91
CA PHE A 82 -4.27 -7.16 -9.58
C PHE A 82 -4.08 -5.86 -8.79
N ALA A 83 -3.53 -4.82 -9.41
CA ALA A 83 -3.36 -3.51 -8.76
C ALA A 83 -4.71 -2.92 -8.34
N ALA A 84 -5.69 -2.91 -9.23
CA ALA A 84 -7.03 -2.45 -8.94
C ALA A 84 -7.72 -3.29 -7.83
N PHE A 85 -7.47 -4.59 -7.81
CA PHE A 85 -7.94 -5.47 -6.74
C PHE A 85 -7.31 -5.11 -5.39
N MET A 86 -6.00 -4.88 -5.36
CA MET A 86 -5.30 -4.47 -4.14
C MET A 86 -5.79 -3.10 -3.65
N ASP A 87 -6.00 -2.15 -4.55
CA ASP A 87 -6.56 -0.84 -4.22
C ASP A 87 -7.95 -0.94 -3.58
N ARG A 88 -8.81 -1.84 -4.06
CA ARG A 88 -10.13 -2.10 -3.43
C ARG A 88 -9.99 -2.63 -2.00
N ILE A 89 -9.04 -3.52 -1.74
CA ILE A 89 -8.74 -4.02 -0.40
C ILE A 89 -8.25 -2.89 0.50
N VAL A 90 -7.29 -2.12 0.02
CA VAL A 90 -6.69 -1.00 0.75
C VAL A 90 -7.73 0.09 1.02
N ALA A 91 -8.58 0.43 0.05
CA ALA A 91 -9.65 1.41 0.21
C ALA A 91 -10.76 0.95 1.16
N GLY A 92 -10.85 -0.35 1.45
CA GLY A 92 -11.90 -0.95 2.25
C GLY A 92 -11.95 -0.44 3.70
N GLU A 93 -13.13 -0.52 4.30
CA GLU A 93 -13.37 -0.07 5.68
C GLU A 93 -12.56 -0.88 6.70
N THR A 94 -12.34 -2.17 6.44
CA THR A 94 -11.55 -3.06 7.31
C THR A 94 -10.11 -2.58 7.44
N ALA A 95 -9.48 -2.20 6.34
CA ALA A 95 -8.13 -1.65 6.33
C ALA A 95 -8.07 -0.29 7.04
N GLY A 96 -9.06 0.57 6.79
CA GLY A 96 -9.16 1.86 7.47
C GLY A 96 -9.28 1.73 8.99
N LYS A 97 -10.15 0.84 9.49
CA LYS A 97 -10.32 0.59 10.93
C LYS A 97 -9.08 -0.02 11.57
N ALA A 98 -8.40 -0.93 10.87
CA ALA A 98 -7.20 -1.58 11.39
C ALA A 98 -6.04 -0.60 11.61
N THR A 99 -5.98 0.48 10.84
CA THR A 99 -4.88 1.46 10.88
C THR A 99 -5.20 2.75 11.62
N GLU A 100 -6.47 2.96 12.00
CA GLU A 100 -6.95 4.23 12.57
C GLU A 100 -6.21 4.63 13.85
N GLU A 101 -6.03 3.68 14.78
CA GLU A 101 -5.34 3.93 16.05
C GLU A 101 -3.85 4.24 15.85
N ALA A 102 -3.19 3.56 14.89
CA ALA A 102 -1.78 3.81 14.58
C ALA A 102 -1.56 5.22 14.04
N PHE A 103 -2.45 5.71 13.18
CA PHE A 103 -2.39 7.06 12.67
C PHE A 103 -2.75 8.14 13.69
N GLY A 104 -3.59 7.81 14.66
CA GLY A 104 -3.93 8.72 15.77
C GLY A 104 -2.77 8.99 16.75
N GLN A 105 -1.66 8.29 16.63
CA GLN A 105 -0.50 8.41 17.53
C GLN A 105 0.60 9.35 17.00
N VAL A 106 0.50 9.76 15.74
CA VAL A 106 1.51 10.55 15.04
C VAL A 106 0.92 11.87 14.55
N ASP A 107 1.78 12.79 14.20
CA ASP A 107 1.39 14.11 13.70
C ASP A 107 1.10 14.07 12.20
N ILE A 108 1.80 13.19 11.49
CA ILE A 108 1.66 12.97 10.05
C ILE A 108 1.48 11.47 9.82
N ALA A 109 0.39 11.08 9.21
CA ALA A 109 0.08 9.69 8.86
C ALA A 109 0.86 9.27 7.60
N GLY A 110 1.77 8.32 7.74
CA GLY A 110 2.54 7.78 6.62
C GLY A 110 1.84 6.59 5.99
N TYR A 111 1.42 6.76 4.74
CA TYR A 111 0.67 5.77 3.96
C TYR A 111 1.59 5.03 3.03
N ASN A 112 1.75 3.71 3.23
CA ASN A 112 2.47 2.85 2.29
C ASN A 112 1.49 2.24 1.28
N TYR A 113 1.69 2.54 0.00
CA TYR A 113 0.91 2.01 -1.13
C TYR A 113 -0.60 2.21 -1.00
N ALA A 114 -1.03 3.40 -0.60
CA ALA A 114 -2.44 3.69 -0.31
C ALA A 114 -2.93 5.04 -0.84
N ALA A 115 -2.41 5.50 -1.98
CA ALA A 115 -2.86 6.74 -2.61
C ALA A 115 -4.36 6.71 -2.96
N CYS A 116 -4.94 5.54 -3.21
CA CYS A 116 -6.38 5.34 -3.42
C CYS A 116 -7.25 5.82 -2.24
N ARG A 117 -6.66 6.06 -1.06
CA ARG A 117 -7.36 6.53 0.14
C ARG A 117 -7.31 8.05 0.34
N TYR A 118 -6.50 8.79 -0.40
CA TYR A 118 -6.29 10.23 -0.12
C TYR A 118 -7.58 11.03 -0.13
N GLU A 119 -8.48 10.77 -1.09
CA GLU A 119 -9.77 11.45 -1.20
C GLU A 119 -10.73 11.06 -0.08
N SER A 120 -10.98 9.78 0.09
CA SER A 120 -11.92 9.27 1.09
C SER A 120 -11.48 9.55 2.53
N ASP A 121 -10.18 9.44 2.81
CA ASP A 121 -9.68 9.70 4.15
C ASP A 121 -9.61 11.19 4.48
N ARG A 122 -9.49 12.09 3.48
CA ARG A 122 -9.66 13.52 3.69
C ARG A 122 -11.09 13.87 4.16
N GLU A 123 -12.09 13.22 3.60
CA GLU A 123 -13.48 13.44 4.01
C GLU A 123 -13.75 12.86 5.40
N LYS A 124 -13.24 11.66 5.66
CA LYS A 124 -13.46 10.94 6.91
C LYS A 124 -12.65 11.49 8.08
N TYR A 125 -11.44 11.98 7.81
CA TYR A 125 -10.48 12.48 8.80
C TYR A 125 -9.94 13.85 8.37
N PRO A 126 -10.74 14.91 8.46
CA PRO A 126 -10.40 16.23 7.90
C PRO A 126 -9.14 16.86 8.48
N ASP A 127 -8.77 16.51 9.72
CA ASP A 127 -7.59 17.03 10.40
C ASP A 127 -6.33 16.17 10.18
N ARG A 128 -6.46 15.04 9.45
CA ARG A 128 -5.34 14.14 9.22
C ARG A 128 -4.42 14.70 8.13
N ILE A 129 -3.16 14.93 8.49
CA ILE A 129 -2.10 15.21 7.51
C ILE A 129 -1.55 13.86 7.03
N ILE A 130 -1.42 13.70 5.72
CA ILE A 130 -1.01 12.46 5.08
C ILE A 130 0.27 12.69 4.29
N VAL A 131 1.15 11.70 4.31
CA VAL A 131 2.28 11.59 3.39
C VAL A 131 2.30 10.19 2.78
N GLY A 132 2.46 10.06 1.48
CA GLY A 132 2.81 8.81 0.85
C GLY A 132 4.22 8.42 1.29
N SER A 133 4.34 7.61 2.32
CA SER A 133 5.63 7.27 2.91
C SER A 133 6.38 6.21 2.14
N GLU A 134 5.67 5.44 1.32
CA GLU A 134 6.23 4.47 0.39
C GLU A 134 5.24 4.20 -0.75
N THR A 135 5.65 4.49 -1.98
CA THR A 135 4.84 4.28 -3.19
C THR A 135 5.70 3.73 -4.32
N THR A 136 5.09 3.10 -5.30
CA THR A 136 5.85 2.58 -6.44
C THR A 136 6.21 3.69 -7.43
N PRO A 137 7.41 3.69 -8.02
CA PRO A 137 7.78 4.65 -9.06
C PRO A 137 6.82 4.65 -10.25
N GLN A 138 6.23 3.51 -10.54
CA GLN A 138 5.25 3.34 -11.63
C GLN A 138 3.94 4.11 -11.43
N SER A 139 3.64 4.50 -10.19
CA SER A 139 2.40 5.20 -9.83
C SER A 139 2.61 6.71 -9.65
N LEU A 140 3.82 7.21 -9.84
CA LEU A 140 4.18 8.59 -9.52
C LEU A 140 3.35 9.60 -10.30
N ASP A 141 3.12 9.35 -11.59
CA ASP A 141 2.32 10.19 -12.47
C ASP A 141 0.83 10.22 -12.09
N MET A 142 0.33 9.19 -11.44
CA MET A 142 -1.04 9.12 -10.90
C MET A 142 -1.13 9.72 -9.50
N ASN A 143 -0.12 9.50 -8.66
CA ASN A 143 -0.13 9.93 -7.27
C ASN A 143 0.14 11.43 -7.11
N TRP A 144 1.07 12.00 -7.89
CA TRP A 144 1.46 13.39 -7.75
C TRP A 144 0.32 14.39 -7.98
N PRO A 145 -0.56 14.21 -8.97
CA PRO A 145 -1.76 15.04 -9.11
C PRO A 145 -2.67 15.03 -7.87
N LEU A 146 -2.70 13.94 -7.10
CA LEU A 146 -3.47 13.87 -5.85
C LEU A 146 -2.80 14.69 -4.73
N VAL A 147 -1.47 14.69 -4.68
CA VAL A 147 -0.70 15.56 -3.77
C VAL A 147 -0.98 17.03 -4.06
N GLU A 148 -0.99 17.43 -5.33
CA GLU A 148 -1.30 18.79 -5.74
C GLU A 148 -2.76 19.19 -5.48
N LYS A 149 -3.69 18.23 -5.61
CA LYS A 149 -5.13 18.43 -5.43
C LYS A 149 -5.53 18.54 -3.96
N TYR A 150 -4.96 17.74 -3.09
CA TYR A 150 -5.39 17.61 -1.69
C TYR A 150 -4.39 18.26 -0.73
N SER A 151 -4.76 19.40 -0.15
CA SER A 151 -3.89 20.21 0.73
C SER A 151 -3.45 19.49 2.02
N ASN A 152 -4.11 18.43 2.41
CA ASN A 152 -3.73 17.59 3.56
C ASN A 152 -2.76 16.46 3.19
N VAL A 153 -2.47 16.24 1.89
CA VAL A 153 -1.44 15.33 1.40
C VAL A 153 -0.19 16.13 1.10
N ILE A 154 0.84 16.00 1.92
CA ILE A 154 2.01 16.89 1.91
C ILE A 154 3.18 16.39 1.06
N GLY A 155 3.10 15.21 0.51
CA GLY A 155 4.14 14.63 -0.34
C GLY A 155 3.96 13.14 -0.61
N ASP A 156 4.85 12.63 -1.46
CA ASP A 156 4.91 11.23 -1.87
C ASP A 156 6.38 10.82 -1.97
N PHE A 157 6.75 9.73 -1.29
CA PHE A 157 8.09 9.15 -1.32
C PHE A 157 8.08 7.85 -2.09
N SER A 158 8.70 7.87 -3.24
CA SER A 158 8.83 6.71 -4.10
C SER A 158 9.84 5.71 -3.54
N TRP A 159 9.48 4.45 -3.44
CA TRP A 159 10.37 3.36 -3.09
C TRP A 159 10.66 2.51 -4.34
N THR A 160 11.89 2.51 -4.83
CA THR A 160 13.02 3.17 -4.23
C THR A 160 13.71 4.07 -5.26
N ALA A 161 14.33 5.15 -4.79
CA ALA A 161 15.05 6.09 -5.66
C ALA A 161 16.40 5.54 -6.17
N TRP A 162 16.97 4.57 -5.47
CA TRP A 162 18.15 3.82 -5.87
C TRP A 162 17.74 2.43 -6.30
N ASP A 163 18.40 1.95 -7.33
CA ASP A 163 18.27 0.56 -7.73
C ASP A 163 18.51 -0.37 -6.56
N TYR A 164 17.93 -1.55 -6.61
CA TYR A 164 18.12 -2.58 -5.60
C TYR A 164 19.56 -3.11 -5.61
N LEU A 165 20.48 -2.22 -5.32
CA LEU A 165 21.90 -2.52 -5.22
C LEU A 165 22.15 -3.34 -3.95
N GLY A 166 23.11 -4.24 -4.02
CA GLY A 166 23.48 -5.06 -2.89
C GLY A 166 22.87 -6.45 -2.91
N GLU A 167 22.45 -6.98 -1.76
CA GLU A 167 22.02 -8.36 -1.59
C GLU A 167 20.52 -8.55 -1.87
N ALA A 168 19.80 -7.48 -2.15
CA ALA A 168 18.34 -7.53 -2.30
C ALA A 168 17.86 -8.44 -3.45
N GLY A 169 18.61 -8.53 -4.55
CA GLY A 169 18.35 -9.46 -5.64
C GLY A 169 17.03 -9.27 -6.37
N ILE A 170 16.32 -8.18 -6.08
CA ILE A 170 15.05 -7.82 -6.70
C ILE A 170 15.35 -7.05 -7.98
N GLY A 171 14.69 -7.38 -9.11
CA GLY A 171 14.78 -6.58 -10.33
C GLY A 171 15.77 -7.08 -11.36
N LYS A 172 16.09 -8.36 -11.36
CA LYS A 172 16.77 -8.99 -12.49
C LYS A 172 15.94 -8.80 -13.75
N ILE A 173 16.52 -8.12 -14.75
CA ILE A 173 15.91 -8.04 -16.07
C ILE A 173 16.07 -9.39 -16.77
N THR A 174 14.97 -10.01 -17.14
CA THR A 174 14.95 -11.22 -17.96
C THR A 174 14.49 -10.87 -19.37
N TYR A 175 15.30 -11.21 -20.37
CA TYR A 175 14.95 -11.07 -21.79
C TYR A 175 14.42 -12.41 -22.29
N GLY A 176 13.38 -12.38 -23.13
CA GLY A 176 12.77 -13.57 -23.72
C GLY A 176 11.51 -14.06 -23.00
N GLU A 177 11.11 -15.31 -23.24
CA GLU A 177 9.92 -15.88 -22.62
C GLU A 177 10.10 -16.03 -21.10
N LYS A 178 9.24 -15.35 -20.35
CA LYS A 178 9.24 -15.43 -18.87
C LYS A 178 8.56 -16.72 -18.43
N LYS A 179 9.27 -17.57 -17.72
CA LYS A 179 8.71 -18.68 -16.98
C LYS A 179 8.55 -18.29 -15.51
N GLY A 180 7.36 -17.80 -15.15
CA GLY A 180 7.00 -17.47 -13.77
C GLY A 180 7.48 -16.09 -13.28
N MET A 181 7.01 -15.67 -12.12
CA MET A 181 7.46 -14.46 -11.43
C MET A 181 8.68 -14.80 -10.58
N GLU A 182 9.87 -14.45 -11.05
CA GLU A 182 11.10 -14.50 -10.26
C GLU A 182 11.29 -13.15 -9.57
N PHE A 183 10.95 -13.06 -8.29
CA PHE A 183 11.14 -11.84 -7.50
C PHE A 183 12.58 -11.65 -7.04
N TYR A 184 13.37 -12.72 -7.00
CA TYR A 184 14.75 -12.68 -6.51
C TYR A 184 15.71 -13.23 -7.55
N ALA A 185 16.81 -12.52 -7.73
CA ALA A 185 17.92 -12.99 -8.56
C ALA A 185 19.11 -13.40 -7.68
N PRO A 186 19.82 -14.49 -8.03
CA PRO A 186 21.02 -14.86 -7.31
C PRO A 186 22.11 -13.80 -7.51
N TYR A 187 22.96 -13.64 -6.50
CA TYR A 187 24.17 -12.84 -6.62
C TYR A 187 25.00 -13.30 -7.85
N PRO A 188 25.55 -12.42 -8.70
CA PRO A 188 25.68 -10.95 -8.54
C PRO A 188 24.59 -10.14 -9.25
N TYR A 189 23.49 -10.76 -9.69
CA TYR A 189 22.43 -10.09 -10.43
C TYR A 189 21.65 -9.21 -9.46
N LYS A 190 21.93 -7.93 -9.55
CA LYS A 190 21.27 -6.89 -8.78
C LYS A 190 20.48 -6.05 -9.73
N ALA A 191 19.35 -5.62 -9.25
CA ALA A 191 18.43 -4.83 -10.02
C ALA A 191 19.04 -3.56 -10.52
N ALA A 192 18.76 -3.21 -11.69
CA ALA A 192 18.67 -1.85 -12.14
C ALA A 192 17.20 -1.50 -12.34
#